data_698874e686cfbccb810d5aceb5a98496
#
_entry.id   698874e686cfbccb810d5aceb5a98496
#
_cell.length_a   1.000
_cell.length_b   1.000
_cell.length_c   1.000
_cell.angle_alpha   90.00
_cell.angle_beta   90.00
_cell.angle_gamma   90.00
#
_symmetry.space_group_name_H-M   'P 1'
#
loop_
_entity.id
_entity.type
_entity.pdbx_description
1 polymer ?
#
loop_
_entity_poly.entity_id
_entity_poly.type
_entity_poly.pdbx_seq_one_letter_code
_entity_poly.pdbx_strand_id
1 'polypeptide(L)'
;SKEDNTWLPWDKSKGGYWSEGKHWSEILADETITYMEENKDSKEPLFMFCAFNAPHDPRQAPKEYVDMYDVDKISVPQNFLPVHPLGEQMKSGKNLRDEQLAPFPRTHYSVQKHRQEYYALITHMDAQVGRIIEALKRNG
;
A
#
# COMPACT_ATOMS: atom_id res chain seq x y z
N SER A 1 13.23 5.64 -9.34
CA SER A 1 14.45 5.25 -10.06
C SER A 1 15.66 5.36 -9.15
N LYS A 2 16.82 4.80 -9.52
CA LYS A 2 18.11 5.04 -8.81
C LYS A 2 18.43 6.54 -8.69
N GLU A 3 17.79 7.35 -9.49
CA GLU A 3 17.99 8.79 -9.59
C GLU A 3 17.00 9.60 -8.75
N ASP A 4 15.90 8.98 -8.29
CA ASP A 4 14.95 9.65 -7.43
C ASP A 4 15.22 9.29 -5.96
N ASN A 5 16.16 10.02 -5.37
CA ASN A 5 16.49 9.92 -3.95
C ASN A 5 15.51 10.71 -3.06
N THR A 6 14.46 11.31 -3.64
CA THR A 6 13.51 12.13 -2.90
C THR A 6 12.29 11.34 -2.44
N TRP A 7 12.03 10.18 -3.03
CA TRP A 7 10.92 9.32 -2.64
C TRP A 7 11.34 8.32 -1.56
N LEU A 8 10.74 8.47 -0.39
CA LEU A 8 10.84 7.51 0.71
C LEU A 8 9.42 6.98 1.00
N PRO A 9 9.19 5.65 0.91
CA PRO A 9 7.86 5.08 1.16
C PRO A 9 7.32 5.36 2.57
N TRP A 10 8.19 5.63 3.51
CA TRP A 10 7.86 5.95 4.92
C TRP A 10 7.83 7.45 5.21
N ASP A 11 7.87 8.31 4.19
CA ASP A 11 7.78 9.77 4.37
C ASP A 11 6.36 10.17 4.77
N LYS A 12 6.21 10.53 6.04
CA LYS A 12 4.92 10.87 6.65
C LYS A 12 4.29 12.16 6.14
N SER A 13 5.01 12.96 5.35
CA SER A 13 4.48 14.15 4.70
C SER A 13 3.71 13.85 3.41
N LYS A 14 3.72 12.59 2.94
CA LYS A 14 3.06 12.15 1.71
C LYS A 14 1.65 11.58 1.99
N GLY A 15 0.86 11.45 0.93
CA GLY A 15 -0.58 11.18 1.01
C GLY A 15 -1.01 9.81 1.56
N GLY A 16 -0.09 8.87 1.84
CA GLY A 16 -0.39 7.60 2.50
C GLY A 16 -0.51 7.72 4.03
N TYR A 17 -0.15 8.88 4.58
CA TYR A 17 -0.20 9.17 6.00
C TYR A 17 -1.18 10.30 6.31
N TRP A 18 -1.83 10.23 7.47
CA TRP A 18 -2.67 11.29 8.00
C TRP A 18 -1.83 12.43 8.59
N SER A 19 -2.46 13.59 8.82
CA SER A 19 -1.79 14.80 9.32
C SER A 19 -0.97 14.61 10.60
N GLU A 20 -1.29 13.59 11.39
CA GLU A 20 -0.57 13.25 12.64
C GLU A 20 0.54 12.21 12.43
N GLY A 21 0.84 11.84 11.18
CA GLY A 21 1.88 10.89 10.84
C GLY A 21 1.51 9.42 11.07
N LYS A 22 0.24 9.11 11.24
CA LYS A 22 -0.31 7.76 11.28
C LYS A 22 -0.71 7.31 9.89
N HIS A 23 -0.42 6.07 9.51
CA HIS A 23 -0.83 5.53 8.22
C HIS A 23 -2.34 5.34 8.14
N TRP A 24 -2.95 5.60 6.98
CA TRP A 24 -4.39 5.46 6.78
C TRP A 24 -4.97 4.12 7.21
N SER A 25 -4.26 3.02 6.93
CA SER A 25 -4.70 1.68 7.33
C SER A 25 -4.74 1.51 8.86
N GLU A 26 -3.82 2.16 9.58
CA GLU A 26 -3.83 2.15 11.05
C GLU A 26 -5.02 2.92 11.61
N ILE A 27 -5.31 4.10 11.04
CA ILE A 27 -6.46 4.92 11.46
C ILE A 27 -7.76 4.14 11.26
N LEU A 28 -7.93 3.54 10.06
CA LEU A 28 -9.13 2.74 9.80
C LEU A 28 -9.28 1.58 10.78
N ALA A 29 -8.19 0.90 11.11
CA ALA A 29 -8.23 -0.19 12.09
C ALA A 29 -8.56 0.32 13.49
N ASP A 30 -7.96 1.43 13.92
CA ASP A 30 -8.20 2.03 15.23
C ASP A 30 -9.67 2.46 15.39
N GLU A 31 -10.22 3.18 14.41
CA GLU A 31 -11.63 3.61 14.40
C GLU A 31 -12.60 2.42 14.39
N THR A 32 -12.28 1.41 13.57
CA THR A 32 -13.05 0.16 13.51
C THR A 32 -13.09 -0.54 14.86
N ILE A 33 -11.95 -0.67 15.53
CA ILE A 33 -11.82 -1.33 16.83
C ILE A 33 -12.54 -0.51 17.90
N THR A 34 -12.35 0.81 17.92
CA THR A 34 -13.03 1.71 18.86
C THR A 34 -14.54 1.56 18.74
N TYR A 35 -15.08 1.60 17.52
CA TYR A 35 -16.51 1.44 17.30
C TYR A 35 -17.04 0.08 17.78
N MET A 36 -16.31 -1.00 17.55
CA MET A 36 -16.69 -2.32 18.07
C MET A 36 -16.69 -2.37 19.60
N GLU A 37 -15.67 -1.77 20.25
CA GLU A 37 -15.58 -1.74 21.70
C GLU A 37 -16.70 -0.90 22.35
N GLU A 38 -17.05 0.24 21.76
CA GLU A 38 -18.16 1.08 22.21
C GLU A 38 -19.53 0.41 22.08
N ASN A 39 -19.69 -0.51 21.13
CA ASN A 39 -20.96 -1.18 20.85
C ASN A 39 -21.01 -2.65 21.28
N LYS A 40 -20.01 -3.15 22.01
CA LYS A 40 -19.91 -4.57 22.41
C LYS A 40 -21.10 -5.09 23.24
N ASP A 41 -21.75 -4.21 24.01
CA ASP A 41 -22.89 -4.56 24.87
C ASP A 41 -24.25 -4.34 24.17
N SER A 42 -24.24 -3.91 22.89
CA SER A 42 -25.46 -3.72 22.10
C SER A 42 -26.12 -5.06 21.80
N LYS A 43 -27.47 -5.06 21.88
CA LYS A 43 -28.28 -6.22 21.46
C LYS A 43 -28.59 -6.23 19.96
N GLU A 44 -28.32 -5.12 19.30
CA GLU A 44 -28.53 -5.00 17.85
C GLU A 44 -27.36 -5.63 17.08
N PRO A 45 -27.65 -6.31 15.97
CA PRO A 45 -26.60 -6.87 15.15
C PRO A 45 -25.73 -5.76 14.53
N LEU A 46 -24.41 -5.97 14.51
CA LEU A 46 -23.46 -5.05 13.90
C LEU A 46 -23.15 -5.47 12.47
N PHE A 47 -23.27 -4.55 11.53
CA PHE A 47 -22.71 -4.66 10.19
C PHE A 47 -21.74 -3.52 9.95
N MET A 48 -20.49 -3.85 9.58
CA MET A 48 -19.45 -2.86 9.33
C MET A 48 -18.73 -3.16 8.01
N PHE A 49 -18.56 -2.15 7.17
CA PHE A 49 -17.79 -2.23 5.94
C PHE A 49 -16.50 -1.41 6.06
N CYS A 50 -15.37 -2.09 6.22
CA CYS A 50 -14.05 -1.49 6.39
C CYS A 50 -13.34 -1.40 5.05
N ALA A 51 -13.35 -0.23 4.41
CA ALA A 51 -12.75 0.00 3.11
C ALA A 51 -11.32 0.56 3.23
N PHE A 52 -10.32 -0.30 3.08
CA PHE A 52 -8.92 0.11 3.03
C PHE A 52 -8.59 0.78 1.70
N ASN A 53 -7.81 1.88 1.72
CA ASN A 53 -7.22 2.46 0.52
C ASN A 53 -6.06 1.60 0.00
N ALA A 54 -5.26 1.02 0.90
CA ALA A 54 -4.23 0.06 0.53
C ALA A 54 -4.88 -1.16 -0.17
N PRO A 55 -4.21 -1.77 -1.15
CA PRO A 55 -2.86 -1.47 -1.62
C PRO A 55 -2.79 -0.50 -2.82
N HIS A 56 -3.75 0.39 -2.99
CA HIS A 56 -3.69 1.46 -4.00
C HIS A 56 -2.52 2.42 -3.72
N ASP A 57 -1.99 3.06 -4.76
CA ASP A 57 -0.98 4.12 -4.59
C ASP A 57 -1.53 5.34 -3.82
N PRO A 58 -0.68 6.10 -3.11
CA PRO A 58 0.77 5.99 -3.03
C PRO A 58 1.20 4.72 -2.27
N ARG A 59 2.22 4.03 -2.81
CA ARG A 59 2.78 2.81 -2.21
C ARG A 59 3.64 3.15 -1.00
N GLN A 60 2.99 3.57 0.07
CA GLN A 60 3.61 3.99 1.32
C GLN A 60 3.32 2.98 2.42
N ALA A 61 4.35 2.66 3.19
CA ALA A 61 4.25 1.80 4.37
C ALA A 61 5.31 2.24 5.39
N PRO A 62 5.11 1.97 6.69
CA PRO A 62 6.13 2.17 7.70
C PRO A 62 7.43 1.43 7.34
N LYS A 63 8.56 2.02 7.73
CA LYS A 63 9.89 1.54 7.31
C LYS A 63 10.15 0.08 7.66
N GLU A 64 9.69 -0.36 8.82
CA GLU A 64 9.80 -1.74 9.27
C GLU A 64 9.19 -2.76 8.30
N TYR A 65 8.10 -2.42 7.63
CA TYR A 65 7.48 -3.28 6.62
C TYR A 65 8.26 -3.25 5.28
N VAL A 66 8.81 -2.10 4.92
CA VAL A 66 9.67 -1.99 3.73
C VAL A 66 10.94 -2.81 3.90
N ASP A 67 11.54 -2.77 5.09
CA ASP A 67 12.77 -3.49 5.42
C ASP A 67 12.60 -5.02 5.44
N MET A 68 11.37 -5.54 5.50
CA MET A 68 11.10 -6.99 5.37
C MET A 68 11.42 -7.55 3.99
N TYR A 69 11.48 -6.68 2.98
CA TYR A 69 11.65 -7.07 1.58
C TYR A 69 12.96 -6.53 1.02
N ASP A 70 13.92 -7.43 0.86
CA ASP A 70 15.19 -7.13 0.20
C ASP A 70 14.96 -6.88 -1.30
N VAL A 71 15.14 -5.64 -1.75
CA VAL A 71 14.87 -5.22 -3.13
C VAL A 71 15.66 -6.03 -4.15
N ASP A 72 16.89 -6.42 -3.81
CA ASP A 72 17.78 -7.16 -4.71
C ASP A 72 17.32 -8.62 -4.91
N LYS A 73 16.51 -9.14 -3.99
CA LYS A 73 15.93 -10.49 -4.06
C LYS A 73 14.56 -10.55 -4.76
N ILE A 74 13.97 -9.39 -5.06
CA ILE A 74 12.70 -9.35 -5.74
C ILE A 74 12.88 -9.64 -7.23
N SER A 75 12.25 -10.70 -7.70
CA SER A 75 12.32 -11.09 -9.12
C SER A 75 11.56 -10.11 -10.01
N VAL A 76 12.12 -9.84 -11.18
CA VAL A 76 11.42 -9.17 -12.27
C VAL A 76 10.71 -10.24 -13.12
N PRO A 77 9.45 -10.04 -13.54
CA PRO A 77 8.74 -11.01 -14.38
C PRO A 77 9.49 -11.31 -15.67
N GLN A 78 9.46 -12.57 -16.12
CA GLN A 78 10.15 -12.99 -17.35
C GLN A 78 9.61 -12.29 -18.62
N ASN A 79 8.35 -11.89 -18.59
CA ASN A 79 7.68 -11.17 -19.69
C ASN A 79 7.83 -9.64 -19.57
N PHE A 80 8.72 -9.15 -18.70
CA PHE A 80 8.98 -7.73 -18.54
C PHE A 80 9.53 -7.13 -19.84
N LEU A 81 8.94 -6.02 -20.26
CA LEU A 81 9.41 -5.17 -21.34
C LEU A 81 9.55 -3.73 -20.83
N PRO A 82 10.66 -3.04 -21.13
CA PRO A 82 10.85 -1.64 -20.73
C PRO A 82 9.78 -0.70 -21.29
N VAL A 83 9.24 -1.03 -22.45
CA VAL A 83 8.17 -0.31 -23.16
C VAL A 83 7.20 -1.34 -23.70
N HIS A 84 5.90 -1.13 -23.48
CA HIS A 84 4.88 -2.00 -24.04
C HIS A 84 4.81 -1.81 -25.57
N PRO A 85 4.92 -2.86 -26.39
CA PRO A 85 5.01 -2.73 -27.84
C PRO A 85 3.77 -2.10 -28.50
N LEU A 86 2.61 -2.22 -27.86
CA LEU A 86 1.33 -1.64 -28.33
C LEU A 86 0.90 -0.41 -27.49
N GLY A 87 1.79 0.13 -26.67
CA GLY A 87 1.45 1.19 -25.72
C GLY A 87 0.84 2.43 -26.36
N GLU A 88 1.38 2.87 -27.50
CA GLU A 88 0.85 4.03 -28.24
C GLU A 88 -0.52 3.76 -28.84
N GLN A 89 -0.72 2.56 -29.42
CA GLN A 89 -2.00 2.16 -30.02
C GLN A 89 -3.10 2.04 -28.97
N MET A 90 -2.75 1.58 -27.77
CA MET A 90 -3.65 1.48 -26.63
C MET A 90 -3.84 2.82 -25.89
N LYS A 91 -3.16 3.88 -26.32
CA LYS A 91 -3.10 5.19 -25.66
C LYS A 91 -2.61 5.11 -24.19
N SER A 92 -1.87 4.06 -23.85
CA SER A 92 -1.24 3.84 -22.52
C SER A 92 0.26 4.17 -22.56
N GLY A 93 0.63 5.26 -23.22
CA GLY A 93 2.00 5.73 -23.31
C GLY A 93 2.43 6.55 -22.09
N LYS A 94 3.69 6.98 -22.09
CA LYS A 94 4.35 7.74 -21.02
C LYS A 94 3.59 8.97 -20.49
N ASN A 95 2.60 9.46 -21.23
CA ASN A 95 1.80 10.64 -20.87
C ASN A 95 0.55 10.28 -20.05
N LEU A 96 0.22 9.00 -19.89
CA LEU A 96 -0.87 8.58 -19.02
C LEU A 96 -0.46 8.80 -17.55
N ARG A 97 -1.36 9.34 -16.73
CA ARG A 97 -1.08 9.68 -15.33
C ARG A 97 -0.42 8.52 -14.57
N ASP A 98 -1.00 7.34 -14.64
CA ASP A 98 -0.54 6.18 -13.86
C ASP A 98 0.78 5.60 -14.40
N GLU A 99 1.08 5.85 -15.67
CA GLU A 99 2.37 5.50 -16.26
C GLU A 99 3.51 6.42 -15.78
N GLN A 100 3.21 7.59 -15.25
CA GLN A 100 4.18 8.54 -14.69
C GLN A 100 4.67 8.18 -13.28
N LEU A 101 4.06 7.18 -12.63
CA LEU A 101 4.48 6.69 -11.31
C LEU A 101 5.85 6.01 -11.32
N ALA A 102 6.44 5.76 -12.48
CA ALA A 102 7.75 5.17 -12.65
C ALA A 102 8.51 5.80 -13.82
N PRO A 103 9.84 5.74 -13.84
CA PRO A 103 10.65 6.24 -14.97
C PRO A 103 10.26 5.51 -16.27
N PHE A 104 10.40 6.21 -17.38
CA PHE A 104 10.11 5.67 -18.69
C PHE A 104 11.34 5.85 -19.62
N PRO A 105 11.86 4.82 -20.26
CA PRO A 105 11.46 3.39 -20.21
C PRO A 105 11.58 2.77 -18.82
N ARG A 106 10.80 1.71 -18.55
CA ARG A 106 10.86 0.98 -17.27
C ARG A 106 12.20 0.27 -17.12
N THR A 107 12.74 0.25 -15.93
CA THR A 107 13.97 -0.47 -15.59
C THR A 107 13.67 -1.66 -14.68
N HIS A 108 14.53 -2.68 -14.67
CA HIS A 108 14.44 -3.79 -13.73
C HIS A 108 14.40 -3.27 -12.28
N TYR A 109 15.28 -2.35 -11.95
CA TYR A 109 15.33 -1.75 -10.61
C TYR A 109 14.02 -1.03 -10.24
N SER A 110 13.41 -0.27 -11.14
CA SER A 110 12.11 0.37 -10.84
C SER A 110 11.01 -0.66 -10.57
N VAL A 111 11.00 -1.77 -11.31
CA VAL A 111 10.05 -2.86 -11.06
C VAL A 111 10.27 -3.50 -9.68
N GLN A 112 11.53 -3.82 -9.35
CA GLN A 112 11.88 -4.39 -8.05
C GLN A 112 11.48 -3.44 -6.91
N LYS A 113 11.80 -2.14 -7.05
CA LYS A 113 11.49 -1.13 -6.05
C LYS A 113 9.98 -0.96 -5.84
N HIS A 114 9.22 -0.87 -6.92
CA HIS A 114 7.77 -0.76 -6.85
C HIS A 114 7.13 -2.01 -6.23
N ARG A 115 7.66 -3.20 -6.53
CA ARG A 115 7.18 -4.45 -5.90
C ARG A 115 7.53 -4.51 -4.42
N GLN A 116 8.72 -4.05 -4.01
CA GLN A 116 9.08 -3.92 -2.61
C GLN A 116 8.07 -3.08 -1.85
N GLU A 117 7.80 -1.88 -2.35
CA GLU A 117 6.86 -0.93 -1.75
C GLU A 117 5.43 -1.51 -1.71
N TYR A 118 5.01 -2.17 -2.77
CA TYR A 118 3.69 -2.80 -2.86
C TYR A 118 3.54 -3.96 -1.87
N TYR A 119 4.54 -4.82 -1.74
CA TYR A 119 4.52 -5.92 -0.77
C TYR A 119 4.51 -5.40 0.67
N ALA A 120 5.32 -4.39 0.95
CA ALA A 120 5.33 -3.73 2.26
C ALA A 120 3.96 -3.14 2.62
N LEU A 121 3.31 -2.48 1.68
CA LEU A 121 1.98 -1.90 1.86
C LEU A 121 0.92 -2.98 2.13
N ILE A 122 0.96 -4.09 1.39
CA ILE A 122 0.05 -5.23 1.61
C ILE A 122 0.28 -5.83 3.00
N THR A 123 1.54 -6.08 3.38
CA THR A 123 1.86 -6.67 4.68
C THR A 123 1.44 -5.75 5.84
N HIS A 124 1.63 -4.45 5.68
CA HIS A 124 1.14 -3.48 6.65
C HIS A 124 -0.40 -3.50 6.76
N MET A 125 -1.11 -3.50 5.64
CA MET A 125 -2.58 -3.60 5.62
C MET A 125 -3.06 -4.90 6.27
N ASP A 126 -2.43 -6.04 5.94
CA ASP A 126 -2.77 -7.34 6.51
C ASP A 126 -2.61 -7.35 8.04
N ALA A 127 -1.54 -6.72 8.56
CA ALA A 127 -1.36 -6.54 10.00
C ALA A 127 -2.52 -5.75 10.64
N GLN A 128 -3.05 -4.73 9.95
CA GLN A 128 -4.19 -3.97 10.45
C GLN A 128 -5.50 -4.78 10.40
N VAL A 129 -5.70 -5.58 9.36
CA VAL A 129 -6.83 -6.53 9.28
C VAL A 129 -6.74 -7.54 10.43
N GLY A 130 -5.54 -8.05 10.72
CA GLY A 130 -5.30 -8.92 11.87
C GLY A 130 -5.75 -8.29 13.19
N ARG A 131 -5.43 -7.01 13.43
CA ARG A 131 -5.87 -6.27 14.63
C ARG A 131 -7.40 -6.21 14.76
N ILE A 132 -8.11 -5.96 13.65
CA ILE A 132 -9.58 -5.93 13.63
C ILE A 132 -10.14 -7.32 13.98
N ILE A 133 -9.60 -8.38 13.36
CA ILE A 133 -10.02 -9.76 13.62
C ILE A 133 -9.81 -10.14 15.10
N GLU A 134 -8.67 -9.78 15.68
CA GLU A 134 -8.40 -10.03 17.10
C GLU A 134 -9.35 -9.25 18.03
N ALA A 135 -9.71 -8.02 17.66
CA ALA A 135 -10.72 -7.26 18.39
C ALA A 135 -12.10 -7.92 18.33
N LEU A 136 -12.52 -8.41 17.16
CA LEU A 136 -13.76 -9.18 17.00
C LEU A 136 -13.78 -10.41 17.91
N LYS A 137 -12.69 -11.19 17.94
CA LYS A 137 -12.60 -12.38 18.80
C LYS A 137 -12.69 -12.05 20.31
N ARG A 138 -12.15 -10.90 20.72
CA ARG A 138 -12.21 -10.47 22.13
C ARG A 138 -13.60 -10.02 22.53
N ASN A 139 -14.39 -9.48 21.61
CA ASN A 139 -15.71 -8.91 21.89
C ASN A 139 -16.86 -9.94 21.72
N GLY A 140 -16.58 -11.17 21.27
CA GLY A 140 -17.54 -12.25 21.07
C GLY A 140 -18.10 -12.23 19.67
#